data_961608d761e2ec2c6e687b23264eecad
#
_entry.id   961608d761e2ec2c6e687b23264eecad
#
_cell.length_a   1.000
_cell.length_b   1.000
_cell.length_c   1.000
_cell.angle_alpha   90.00
_cell.angle_beta   90.00
_cell.angle_gamma   90.00
#
_symmetry.space_group_name_H-M   'P 1'
#
loop_
_entity.id
_entity.type
_entity.pdbx_description
1 polymer ?
#
loop_
_entity_poly.entity_id
_entity_poly.type
_entity_poly.pdbx_seq_one_letter_code
_entity_poly.pdbx_strand_id
1 'polypeptide(L)'
;MMVRTTKSNAIKRKKSIVNVSRRNHNLEGDAVLAQYLDDIAMSTPLSGREESTLAERIHAGDDEARNTLVEANLRFVISISKEYQNRGLSLLELISAGNVGLITAADRFDETRGYKFISYAVWWIRQAILQVLMEQSTV
;
A
#
# COMPACT_ATOMS: atom_id res chain seq x y z
N MET A 1 -17.09 -14.97 -7.30
CA MET A 1 -16.28 -15.76 -6.38
C MET A 1 -14.81 -15.85 -6.81
N MET A 2 -14.52 -16.14 -8.06
CA MET A 2 -13.15 -16.21 -8.58
C MET A 2 -12.39 -14.88 -8.45
N VAL A 3 -13.07 -13.75 -8.63
CA VAL A 3 -12.46 -12.40 -8.57
C VAL A 3 -11.90 -12.08 -7.18
N ARG A 4 -12.61 -12.46 -6.11
CA ARG A 4 -12.16 -12.22 -4.73
C ARG A 4 -10.89 -12.99 -4.40
N THR A 5 -10.84 -14.27 -4.75
CA THR A 5 -9.69 -15.14 -4.52
C THR A 5 -8.47 -14.62 -5.24
N THR A 6 -8.64 -14.18 -6.50
CA THR A 6 -7.56 -13.61 -7.31
C THR A 6 -6.96 -12.36 -6.68
N LYS A 7 -7.79 -11.44 -6.18
CA LYS A 7 -7.33 -10.20 -5.53
C LYS A 7 -6.54 -10.49 -4.26
N SER A 8 -7.01 -11.40 -3.41
CA SER A 8 -6.33 -11.79 -2.18
C SER A 8 -4.97 -12.42 -2.48
N ASN A 9 -4.90 -13.28 -3.48
CA ASN A 9 -3.66 -13.92 -3.91
C ASN A 9 -2.67 -12.91 -4.47
N ALA A 10 -3.15 -11.89 -5.20
CA ALA A 10 -2.32 -10.82 -5.72
C ALA A 10 -1.66 -10.00 -4.61
N ILE A 11 -2.38 -9.66 -3.54
CA ILE A 11 -1.82 -8.94 -2.39
C ILE A 11 -0.74 -9.77 -1.71
N LYS A 12 -0.99 -11.05 -1.46
CA LYS A 12 -0.01 -11.96 -0.84
C LYS A 12 1.25 -12.07 -1.68
N ARG A 13 1.09 -12.21 -3.00
CA ARG A 13 2.21 -12.28 -3.93
C ARG A 13 3.03 -11.00 -3.94
N LYS A 14 2.38 -9.83 -3.92
CA LYS A 14 3.05 -8.52 -3.88
C LYS A 14 3.87 -8.34 -2.61
N LYS A 15 3.36 -8.75 -1.47
CA LYS A 15 4.10 -8.72 -0.19
C LYS A 15 5.33 -9.62 -0.23
N SER A 16 5.20 -10.81 -0.78
CA SER A 16 6.30 -11.74 -0.97
C SER A 16 7.39 -11.16 -1.86
N ILE A 17 7.01 -10.53 -2.98
CA ILE A 17 7.90 -9.89 -3.93
C ILE A 17 8.73 -8.79 -3.23
N VAL A 18 8.10 -7.94 -2.45
CA VAL A 18 8.76 -6.88 -1.70
C VAL A 18 9.79 -7.46 -0.73
N ASN A 19 9.44 -8.53 -0.03
CA ASN A 19 10.37 -9.18 0.92
C ASN A 19 11.58 -9.80 0.23
N VAL A 20 11.38 -10.43 -0.92
CA VAL A 20 12.48 -10.99 -1.72
C VAL A 20 13.42 -9.90 -2.20
N SER A 21 12.89 -8.77 -2.66
CA SER A 21 13.68 -7.63 -3.13
C SER A 21 14.62 -7.06 -2.08
N ARG A 22 14.24 -7.09 -0.81
CA ARG A 22 15.12 -6.62 0.28
C ARG A 22 16.40 -7.42 0.38
N ARG A 23 16.39 -8.67 -0.07
CA ARG A 23 17.53 -9.58 0.02
C ARG A 23 18.49 -9.51 -1.15
N ASN A 24 17.99 -9.06 -2.31
CA ASN A 24 18.73 -9.08 -3.57
C ASN A 24 18.72 -7.72 -4.24
N HIS A 25 19.88 -7.04 -4.25
CA HIS A 25 20.07 -5.76 -4.94
C HIS A 25 20.64 -5.98 -6.34
N ASN A 26 20.00 -6.84 -7.15
CA ASN A 26 20.50 -7.19 -8.48
C ASN A 26 19.41 -6.99 -9.55
N LEU A 27 19.71 -7.36 -10.80
CA LEU A 27 18.78 -7.27 -11.93
C LEU A 27 17.45 -7.98 -11.66
N GLU A 28 17.48 -9.04 -10.87
CA GLU A 28 16.29 -9.79 -10.47
C GLU A 28 15.35 -8.93 -9.62
N GLY A 29 15.90 -8.12 -8.72
CA GLY A 29 15.12 -7.17 -7.91
C GLY A 29 14.42 -6.12 -8.76
N ASP A 30 15.09 -5.61 -9.80
CA ASP A 30 14.52 -4.63 -10.72
C ASP A 30 13.38 -5.23 -11.56
N ALA A 31 13.52 -6.48 -12.00
CA ALA A 31 12.47 -7.20 -12.73
C ALA A 31 11.25 -7.44 -11.83
N VAL A 32 11.48 -7.80 -10.57
CA VAL A 32 10.42 -8.00 -9.57
C VAL A 32 9.67 -6.69 -9.32
N LEU A 33 10.40 -5.58 -9.19
CA LEU A 33 9.78 -4.26 -9.02
C LEU A 33 8.93 -3.88 -10.22
N ALA A 34 9.42 -4.09 -11.43
CA ALA A 34 8.69 -3.80 -12.66
C ALA A 34 7.37 -4.58 -12.71
N GLN A 35 7.39 -5.86 -12.35
CA GLN A 35 6.19 -6.69 -12.30
C GLN A 35 5.19 -6.18 -11.26
N TYR A 36 5.67 -5.79 -10.08
CA TYR A 36 4.85 -5.22 -9.02
C TYR A 36 4.14 -3.94 -9.48
N LEU A 37 4.88 -3.05 -10.16
CA LEU A 37 4.32 -1.80 -10.67
C LEU A 37 3.26 -2.05 -11.76
N ASP A 38 3.49 -3.03 -12.65
CA ASP A 38 2.53 -3.41 -13.68
C ASP A 38 1.24 -3.96 -13.06
N ASP A 39 1.35 -4.84 -12.07
CA ASP A 39 0.19 -5.40 -11.35
C ASP A 39 -0.65 -4.29 -10.71
N ILE A 40 -0.01 -3.30 -10.09
CA ILE A 40 -0.68 -2.18 -9.45
C ILE A 40 -1.38 -1.28 -10.49
N ALA A 41 -0.75 -1.04 -11.63
CA ALA A 41 -1.31 -0.21 -12.70
C ALA A 41 -2.63 -0.77 -13.24
N MET A 42 -2.84 -2.08 -13.12
CA MET A 42 -4.05 -2.74 -13.58
C MET A 42 -5.20 -2.70 -12.55
N SER A 43 -4.96 -2.22 -11.33
CA SER A 43 -5.99 -2.18 -10.30
C SER A 43 -7.03 -1.07 -10.58
N THR A 44 -8.29 -1.35 -10.24
CA THR A 44 -9.41 -0.45 -10.48
C THR A 44 -9.65 0.47 -9.28
N PRO A 45 -9.79 1.78 -9.49
CA PRO A 45 -10.14 2.69 -8.40
C PRO A 45 -11.54 2.39 -7.83
N LEU A 46 -11.70 2.65 -6.55
CA LEU A 46 -12.99 2.51 -5.87
C LEU A 46 -13.74 3.85 -5.85
N SER A 47 -15.07 3.79 -5.94
CA SER A 47 -15.92 4.96 -5.70
C SER A 47 -15.97 5.27 -4.20
N GLY A 48 -16.41 6.49 -3.85
CA GLY A 48 -16.61 6.86 -2.46
C GLY A 48 -17.62 5.96 -1.74
N ARG A 49 -18.64 5.51 -2.45
CA ARG A 49 -19.67 4.59 -1.92
C ARG A 49 -19.08 3.22 -1.61
N GLU A 50 -18.25 2.70 -2.51
CA GLU A 50 -17.58 1.43 -2.31
C GLU A 50 -16.60 1.53 -1.13
N GLU A 51 -15.89 2.64 -0.99
CA GLU A 51 -15.00 2.89 0.14
C GLU A 51 -15.75 2.91 1.47
N SER A 52 -16.90 3.58 1.51
CA SER A 52 -17.75 3.63 2.71
C SER A 52 -18.24 2.25 3.12
N THR A 53 -18.70 1.45 2.16
CA THR A 53 -19.15 0.08 2.41
C THR A 53 -18.03 -0.78 2.96
N LEU A 54 -16.83 -0.68 2.37
CA LEU A 54 -15.67 -1.41 2.87
C LEU A 54 -15.28 -0.97 4.27
N ALA A 55 -15.32 0.35 4.54
CA ALA A 55 -14.98 0.87 5.87
C ALA A 55 -15.92 0.35 6.95
N GLU A 56 -17.22 0.27 6.66
CA GLU A 56 -18.18 -0.32 7.60
C GLU A 56 -17.84 -1.78 7.90
N ARG A 57 -17.48 -2.54 6.88
CA ARG A 57 -17.11 -3.96 7.03
C ARG A 57 -15.81 -4.11 7.81
N ILE A 58 -14.85 -3.22 7.61
CA ILE A 58 -13.57 -3.20 8.34
C ILE A 58 -13.84 -2.98 9.82
N HIS A 59 -14.71 -2.04 10.16
CA HIS A 59 -15.09 -1.74 11.54
C HIS A 59 -15.80 -2.93 12.20
N ALA A 60 -16.44 -3.77 11.40
CA ALA A 60 -17.07 -5.01 11.88
C ALA A 60 -16.10 -6.20 11.95
N GLY A 61 -14.82 -5.99 11.64
CA GLY A 61 -13.79 -7.03 11.76
C GLY A 61 -13.51 -7.81 10.48
N ASP A 62 -13.94 -7.32 9.31
CA ASP A 62 -13.75 -8.01 8.03
C ASP A 62 -12.37 -7.68 7.43
N ASP A 63 -11.41 -8.59 7.63
CA ASP A 63 -10.05 -8.42 7.11
C ASP A 63 -9.98 -8.42 5.59
N GLU A 64 -10.87 -9.14 4.92
CA GLU A 64 -10.93 -9.17 3.46
C GLU A 64 -11.31 -7.79 2.91
N ALA A 65 -12.23 -7.09 3.57
CA ALA A 65 -12.62 -5.73 3.20
C ALA A 65 -11.43 -4.77 3.34
N ARG A 66 -10.64 -4.91 4.40
CA ARG A 66 -9.41 -4.14 4.59
C ARG A 66 -8.43 -4.38 3.44
N ASN A 67 -8.21 -5.64 3.07
CA ASN A 67 -7.31 -6.00 1.98
C ASN A 67 -7.79 -5.40 0.65
N THR A 68 -9.08 -5.39 0.39
CA THR A 68 -9.66 -4.78 -0.82
C THR A 68 -9.41 -3.28 -0.87
N LEU A 69 -9.64 -2.58 0.24
CA LEU A 69 -9.41 -1.14 0.32
C LEU A 69 -7.92 -0.79 0.14
N VAL A 70 -7.04 -1.55 0.78
CA VAL A 70 -5.59 -1.37 0.66
C VAL A 70 -5.15 -1.61 -0.79
N GLU A 71 -5.57 -2.71 -1.40
CA GLU A 71 -5.16 -3.06 -2.77
C GLU A 71 -5.54 -1.98 -3.78
N ALA A 72 -6.73 -1.41 -3.66
CA ALA A 72 -7.20 -0.37 -4.57
C ALA A 72 -6.40 0.93 -4.47
N ASN A 73 -5.62 1.11 -3.40
CA ASN A 73 -4.88 2.34 -3.13
C ASN A 73 -3.35 2.17 -3.16
N LEU A 74 -2.85 0.98 -3.52
CA LEU A 74 -1.39 0.73 -3.58
C LEU A 74 -0.68 1.66 -4.57
N ARG A 75 -1.35 2.06 -5.66
CA ARG A 75 -0.77 2.99 -6.64
C ARG A 75 -0.36 4.33 -6.01
N PHE A 76 -1.10 4.79 -5.02
CA PHE A 76 -0.80 6.06 -4.34
C PHE A 76 0.43 5.94 -3.45
N VAL A 77 0.62 4.77 -2.84
CA VAL A 77 1.84 4.49 -2.07
C VAL A 77 3.06 4.62 -2.96
N ILE A 78 2.99 4.07 -4.17
CA ILE A 78 4.09 4.15 -5.14
C ILE A 78 4.38 5.61 -5.50
N SER A 79 3.35 6.38 -5.84
CA SER A 79 3.50 7.80 -6.20
C SER A 79 4.12 8.61 -5.06
N ILE A 80 3.65 8.42 -3.84
CA ILE A 80 4.17 9.12 -2.67
C ILE A 80 5.60 8.68 -2.38
N SER A 81 5.89 7.39 -2.47
CA SER A 81 7.24 6.84 -2.22
C SER A 81 8.28 7.45 -3.16
N LYS A 82 7.91 7.70 -4.42
CA LYS A 82 8.81 8.32 -5.39
C LYS A 82 9.27 9.72 -4.97
N GLU A 83 8.48 10.44 -4.19
CA GLU A 83 8.86 11.77 -3.68
C GLU A 83 10.03 11.70 -2.68
N TYR A 84 10.28 10.52 -2.11
CA TYR A 84 11.29 10.33 -1.07
C TYR A 84 12.51 9.55 -1.54
N GLN A 85 12.63 9.33 -2.85
CA GLN A 85 13.80 8.66 -3.41
C GLN A 85 15.08 9.46 -3.22
N ASN A 86 16.23 8.78 -3.28
CA ASN A 86 17.56 9.37 -3.18
C ASN A 86 17.88 9.96 -1.81
N ARG A 87 17.29 9.38 -0.77
CA ARG A 87 17.54 9.78 0.63
C ARG A 87 18.09 8.63 1.47
N GLY A 88 18.61 7.58 0.82
CA GLY A 88 19.28 6.48 1.49
C GLY A 88 18.50 5.17 1.54
N LEU A 89 17.22 5.16 1.15
CA LEU A 89 16.41 3.94 1.05
C LEU A 89 16.04 3.66 -0.40
N SER A 90 15.93 2.38 -0.75
CA SER A 90 15.46 1.97 -2.08
C SER A 90 13.96 2.27 -2.23
N LEU A 91 13.50 2.35 -3.47
CA LEU A 91 12.07 2.54 -3.73
C LEU A 91 11.22 1.43 -3.10
N LEU A 92 11.69 0.18 -3.16
CA LEU A 92 10.97 -0.94 -2.54
C LEU A 92 10.88 -0.80 -1.02
N GLU A 93 11.94 -0.31 -0.36
CA GLU A 93 11.92 -0.07 1.07
C GLU A 93 10.94 1.05 1.43
N LEU A 94 10.88 2.09 0.62
CA LEU A 94 9.93 3.20 0.78
C LEU A 94 8.49 2.72 0.60
N ILE A 95 8.23 1.94 -0.45
CA ILE A 95 6.90 1.36 -0.72
C ILE A 95 6.48 0.46 0.44
N SER A 96 7.38 -0.37 0.92
CA SER A 96 7.13 -1.27 2.06
C SER A 96 6.68 -0.49 3.30
N ALA A 97 7.39 0.59 3.61
CA ALA A 97 7.04 1.47 4.73
C ALA A 97 5.69 2.16 4.49
N GLY A 98 5.49 2.69 3.29
CA GLY A 98 4.23 3.35 2.92
C GLY A 98 3.02 2.43 3.00
N ASN A 99 3.20 1.15 2.65
CA ASN A 99 2.13 0.15 2.76
C ASN A 99 1.70 -0.08 4.21
N VAL A 100 2.62 -0.03 5.16
CA VAL A 100 2.29 -0.11 6.58
C VAL A 100 1.39 1.07 6.98
N GLY A 101 1.73 2.28 6.52
CA GLY A 101 0.91 3.46 6.74
C GLY A 101 -0.47 3.35 6.12
N LEU A 102 -0.56 2.80 4.91
CA LEU A 102 -1.82 2.59 4.22
C LEU A 102 -2.73 1.61 4.99
N ILE A 103 -2.17 0.53 5.51
CA ILE A 103 -2.92 -0.45 6.31
C ILE A 103 -3.45 0.20 7.59
N THR A 104 -2.63 1.00 8.27
CA THR A 104 -3.05 1.74 9.45
C THR A 104 -4.22 2.68 9.12
N ALA A 105 -4.11 3.38 7.99
CA ALA A 105 -5.18 4.28 7.54
C ALA A 105 -6.49 3.51 7.29
N ALA A 106 -6.41 2.33 6.66
CA ALA A 106 -7.58 1.51 6.38
C ALA A 106 -8.30 1.09 7.67
N ASP A 107 -7.54 0.75 8.71
CA ASP A 107 -8.11 0.35 9.99
C ASP A 107 -8.75 1.52 10.76
N ARG A 108 -8.30 2.74 10.49
CA ARG A 108 -8.73 3.96 11.23
C ARG A 108 -9.64 4.89 10.43
N PHE A 109 -9.92 4.57 9.18
CA PHE A 109 -10.73 5.43 8.33
C PHE A 109 -12.16 5.57 8.86
N ASP A 110 -12.62 6.82 8.94
CA ASP A 110 -13.98 7.15 9.35
C ASP A 110 -14.76 7.63 8.12
N GLU A 111 -15.54 6.73 7.54
CA GLU A 111 -16.35 6.98 6.34
C GLU A 111 -17.45 8.01 6.56
N THR A 112 -17.83 8.28 7.82
CA THR A 112 -18.88 9.26 8.12
C THR A 112 -18.45 10.71 7.89
N ARG A 113 -17.14 10.95 7.71
CA ARG A 113 -16.60 12.28 7.51
C ARG A 113 -16.76 12.83 6.09
N GLY A 114 -17.13 11.99 5.12
CA GLY A 114 -17.48 12.43 3.77
C GLY A 114 -16.33 12.70 2.80
N TYR A 115 -15.07 12.49 3.18
CA TYR A 115 -13.94 12.65 2.26
C TYR A 115 -13.46 11.28 1.73
N LYS A 116 -12.75 11.32 0.61
CA LYS A 116 -12.19 10.10 0.00
C LYS A 116 -11.11 9.51 0.91
N PHE A 117 -11.03 8.19 0.91
CA PHE A 117 -10.04 7.47 1.71
C PHE A 117 -8.62 7.96 1.49
N ILE A 118 -8.20 8.19 0.23
CA ILE A 118 -6.83 8.61 -0.06
C ILE A 118 -6.46 9.94 0.59
N SER A 119 -7.42 10.86 0.71
CA SER A 119 -7.17 12.15 1.36
C SER A 119 -6.75 11.99 2.81
N TYR A 120 -7.29 10.99 3.49
CA TYR A 120 -6.92 10.62 4.85
C TYR A 120 -5.63 9.79 4.88
N ALA A 121 -5.52 8.83 3.97
CA ALA A 121 -4.42 7.87 3.95
C ALA A 121 -3.06 8.50 3.64
N VAL A 122 -3.03 9.57 2.84
CA VAL A 122 -1.79 10.26 2.46
C VAL A 122 -0.94 10.62 3.69
N TRP A 123 -1.56 11.15 4.73
CA TRP A 123 -0.86 11.51 5.96
C TRP A 123 -0.18 10.30 6.60
N TRP A 124 -0.92 9.19 6.72
CA TRP A 124 -0.39 7.95 7.30
C TRP A 124 0.75 7.36 6.48
N ILE A 125 0.62 7.39 5.16
CA ILE A 125 1.66 6.88 4.25
C ILE A 125 2.94 7.69 4.43
N ARG A 126 2.84 9.03 4.42
CA ARG A 126 4.00 9.92 4.59
C ARG A 126 4.65 9.74 5.94
N GLN A 127 3.86 9.65 7.01
CA GLN A 127 4.40 9.46 8.36
C GLN A 127 5.18 8.15 8.48
N ALA A 128 4.66 7.07 7.90
CA ALA A 128 5.34 5.78 7.92
C ALA A 128 6.67 5.83 7.17
N ILE A 129 6.69 6.49 6.02
CA ILE A 129 7.92 6.64 5.22
C ILE A 129 8.95 7.51 5.97
N LEU A 130 8.52 8.64 6.50
CA LEU A 130 9.41 9.55 7.22
C LEU A 130 10.01 8.88 8.45
N GLN A 131 9.25 8.04 9.14
CA GLN A 131 9.72 7.32 10.31
C GLN A 131 10.91 6.41 9.97
N VAL A 132 10.81 5.61 8.91
CA VAL A 132 11.92 4.72 8.51
C VAL A 132 13.12 5.50 8.00
N LEU A 133 12.90 6.64 7.33
CA LEU A 133 14.00 7.51 6.91
C LEU A 133 14.74 8.11 8.12
N MET A 134 14.02 8.52 9.14
CA MET A 134 14.60 9.04 10.38
C MET A 134 15.38 7.97 11.13
N GLU A 135 14.84 6.78 11.24
CA GLU A 135 15.51 5.64 11.90
C GLU A 135 16.81 5.30 11.22
N GLN A 136 16.85 5.33 9.90
CA GLN A 136 18.06 5.08 9.13
C GLN A 136 19.13 6.15 9.38
N SER A 137 18.75 7.40 9.48
CA SER A 137 19.70 8.51 9.64
C SER A 137 20.33 8.59 11.03
N THR A 138 19.74 7.92 12.02
CA THR A 138 20.28 7.88 13.39
C THR A 138 21.34 6.78 13.61
N VAL A 139 21.53 5.92 12.62
CA VAL A 139 22.56 4.89 12.64
C VAL A 139 23.85 5.40 12.05
#